data_d0ace305084a507df5c8fe17ad2dacfb
#
_entry.id   d0ace305084a507df5c8fe17ad2dacfb
#
_cell.length_a   1.000
_cell.length_b   1.000
_cell.length_c   1.000
_cell.angle_alpha   90.00
_cell.angle_beta   90.00
_cell.angle_gamma   90.00
#
_symmetry.space_group_name_H-M   'P 1'
#
loop_
_entity.id
_entity.type
_entity.pdbx_description
1 polymer ?
#
loop_
_entity_poly.entity_id
_entity_poly.type
_entity_poly.pdbx_seq_one_letter_code
_entity_poly.pdbx_strand_id
1 'polypeptide(L)'
;MGKTPDWSRLEAYAGSMSKAEFEQAWQQIYSEKNGLPPPFKFTDTHLEVPTGQLAKTTCRIPFRADKEASTSDQKPSWRRARDLPPLEERPPLSDLHIALDPGHIGGSWAMMEERFLSFKPGEDIREGDLSLLTAKILKERLVKEGAIVSLVRESLDPVTTKRPADFEAESRKVLTDAGFPTPAASYQGLTGDAKLLTVQWQSEKLFYRVSEIHARGERVNQQIKPDVVLCLHFNAESWGDATSPQFSPKNHLHVLVNGCYSPGELQQQDVRFEMLLRLLSRVHEEEIPLATTVAESMARVTRLPAYLYSTPNARQAGSNPYVYARNLLANRLYECPVVYLEPFVMNHEETYHRLRGQHFLGRTLIGGKLVTSAIEDYVNGIVRGLLSYYQTNRPS
;
A
#
# COMPACT_ATOMS: atom_id res chain seq x y z
N MET A 1 -13.07 -11.90 4.51
CA MET A 1 -12.24 -13.12 4.44
C MET A 1 -11.72 -13.27 3.04
N GLY A 2 -10.43 -13.63 2.90
CA GLY A 2 -9.82 -13.87 1.60
C GLY A 2 -10.50 -15.04 0.87
N LYS A 3 -10.47 -15.03 -0.45
CA LYS A 3 -10.91 -16.17 -1.27
C LYS A 3 -9.94 -17.32 -1.06
N THR A 4 -10.41 -18.57 -1.17
CA THR A 4 -9.51 -19.73 -1.22
C THR A 4 -8.54 -19.55 -2.38
N PRO A 5 -7.20 -19.60 -2.15
CA PRO A 5 -6.24 -19.38 -3.20
C PRO A 5 -6.28 -20.46 -4.29
N ASP A 6 -6.09 -20.04 -5.53
CA ASP A 6 -5.74 -20.94 -6.62
C ASP A 6 -4.23 -21.19 -6.63
N TRP A 7 -3.81 -22.22 -5.92
CA TRP A 7 -2.40 -22.56 -5.75
C TRP A 7 -1.70 -22.94 -7.05
N SER A 8 -2.43 -23.37 -8.10
CA SER A 8 -1.85 -23.71 -9.41
C SER A 8 -1.17 -22.49 -10.08
N ARG A 9 -1.59 -21.28 -9.72
CA ARG A 9 -0.93 -20.05 -10.19
C ARG A 9 0.53 -19.94 -9.76
N LEU A 10 0.92 -20.53 -8.63
CA LEU A 10 2.33 -20.53 -8.21
C LEU A 10 3.19 -21.49 -9.03
N GLU A 11 2.59 -22.57 -9.56
CA GLU A 11 3.30 -23.55 -10.41
C GLU A 11 3.83 -22.92 -11.68
N ALA A 12 3.16 -21.88 -12.19
CA ALA A 12 3.60 -21.12 -13.35
C ALA A 12 4.96 -20.41 -13.13
N TYR A 13 5.40 -20.25 -11.89
CA TYR A 13 6.70 -19.68 -11.52
C TYR A 13 7.78 -20.74 -11.29
N ALA A 14 7.53 -22.01 -11.61
CA ALA A 14 8.55 -23.06 -11.54
C ALA A 14 9.80 -22.65 -12.34
N GLY A 15 10.98 -22.73 -11.73
CA GLY A 15 12.23 -22.32 -12.36
C GLY A 15 12.43 -20.81 -12.57
N SER A 16 11.57 -19.96 -11.98
CA SER A 16 11.71 -18.49 -12.07
C SER A 16 12.88 -17.94 -11.27
N MET A 17 13.27 -18.62 -10.20
CA MET A 17 14.38 -18.19 -9.34
C MET A 17 15.10 -19.39 -8.73
N SER A 18 16.37 -19.19 -8.34
CA SER A 18 17.15 -20.18 -7.61
C SER A 18 16.78 -20.18 -6.12
N LYS A 19 17.20 -21.24 -5.40
CA LYS A 19 17.06 -21.32 -3.94
C LYS A 19 17.71 -20.12 -3.26
N ALA A 20 18.91 -19.76 -3.66
CA ALA A 20 19.67 -18.66 -3.08
C ALA A 20 18.96 -17.31 -3.25
N GLU A 21 18.41 -17.03 -4.45
CA GLU A 21 17.61 -15.83 -4.70
C GLU A 21 16.34 -15.82 -3.85
N PHE A 22 15.66 -16.95 -3.69
CA PHE A 22 14.48 -17.07 -2.83
C PHE A 22 14.82 -16.80 -1.37
N GLU A 23 15.86 -17.44 -0.83
CA GLU A 23 16.30 -17.25 0.55
C GLU A 23 16.71 -15.81 0.82
N GLN A 24 17.41 -15.18 -0.10
CA GLN A 24 17.82 -13.78 0.02
C GLN A 24 16.60 -12.85 0.07
N ALA A 25 15.66 -12.97 -0.87
CA ALA A 25 14.45 -12.16 -0.88
C ALA A 25 13.62 -12.39 0.38
N TRP A 26 13.44 -13.66 0.79
CA TRP A 26 12.75 -14.03 2.02
C TRP A 26 13.37 -13.36 3.24
N GLN A 27 14.68 -13.53 3.43
CA GLN A 27 15.39 -13.02 4.61
C GLN A 27 15.49 -11.50 4.66
N GLN A 28 15.63 -10.84 3.51
CA GLN A 28 15.87 -9.40 3.47
C GLN A 28 14.60 -8.55 3.39
N ILE A 29 13.52 -9.10 2.82
CA ILE A 29 12.33 -8.31 2.48
C ILE A 29 11.08 -8.89 3.10
N TYR A 30 10.80 -10.19 2.87
CA TYR A 30 9.48 -10.76 3.14
C TYR A 30 9.29 -11.27 4.57
N SER A 31 10.33 -11.72 5.26
CA SER A 31 10.22 -12.10 6.67
C SER A 31 10.38 -10.91 7.61
N GLU A 32 9.73 -10.94 8.76
CA GLU A 32 10.07 -10.03 9.86
C GLU A 32 11.50 -10.30 10.38
N LYS A 33 12.11 -9.29 10.99
CA LYS A 33 13.46 -9.41 11.55
C LYS A 33 13.43 -10.35 12.76
N ASN A 34 14.25 -11.40 12.74
CA ASN A 34 14.30 -12.43 13.78
C ASN A 34 12.99 -13.24 13.92
N GLY A 35 12.20 -13.33 12.86
CA GLY A 35 10.95 -14.10 12.84
C GLY A 35 11.17 -15.60 12.98
N LEU A 36 10.12 -16.30 13.41
CA LEU A 36 10.08 -17.77 13.44
C LEU A 36 10.14 -18.33 12.00
N PRO A 37 10.50 -19.62 11.84
CA PRO A 37 10.46 -20.27 10.52
C PRO A 37 9.09 -20.09 9.85
N PRO A 38 9.06 -19.90 8.51
CA PRO A 38 7.81 -19.78 7.80
C PRO A 38 7.00 -21.08 7.81
N PRO A 39 5.68 -21.03 7.60
CA PRO A 39 4.83 -22.22 7.51
C PRO A 39 4.93 -22.91 6.14
N PHE A 40 6.10 -22.89 5.52
CA PHE A 40 6.46 -23.60 4.29
C PHE A 40 7.92 -24.06 4.39
N LYS A 41 8.33 -25.01 3.56
CA LYS A 41 9.69 -25.54 3.54
C LYS A 41 10.33 -25.28 2.18
N PHE A 42 11.62 -25.05 2.17
CA PHE A 42 12.43 -25.06 0.95
C PHE A 42 13.56 -26.06 1.10
N THR A 43 13.61 -26.97 0.14
CA THR A 43 14.66 -27.99 -0.02
C THR A 43 15.75 -27.43 -0.94
N ASP A 44 16.70 -28.27 -1.36
CA ASP A 44 17.70 -27.83 -2.32
C ASP A 44 17.15 -27.67 -3.74
N THR A 45 16.01 -28.29 -4.04
CA THR A 45 15.46 -28.34 -5.39
C THR A 45 14.10 -27.66 -5.56
N HIS A 46 13.35 -27.45 -4.50
CA HIS A 46 12.00 -26.89 -4.60
C HIS A 46 11.49 -26.28 -3.29
N LEU A 47 10.49 -25.43 -3.43
CA LEU A 47 9.66 -24.90 -2.36
C LEU A 47 8.46 -25.84 -2.14
N GLU A 48 8.16 -26.17 -0.88
CA GLU A 48 6.99 -26.93 -0.45
C GLU A 48 6.05 -26.07 0.37
N VAL A 49 4.86 -25.81 -0.16
CA VAL A 49 3.86 -24.91 0.47
C VAL A 49 2.62 -25.69 0.87
N PRO A 50 2.28 -25.77 2.16
CA PRO A 50 1.01 -26.34 2.60
C PRO A 50 -0.18 -25.56 2.04
N THR A 51 -1.12 -26.24 1.38
CA THR A 51 -2.25 -25.64 0.68
C THR A 51 -3.61 -25.81 1.37
N GLY A 52 -3.65 -26.54 2.49
CA GLY A 52 -4.84 -26.78 3.28
C GLY A 52 -4.67 -26.44 4.76
N GLN A 53 -5.77 -26.23 5.47
CA GLN A 53 -5.73 -26.00 6.93
C GLN A 53 -5.17 -27.20 7.70
N LEU A 54 -5.30 -28.41 7.15
CA LEU A 54 -4.85 -29.66 7.77
C LEU A 54 -3.54 -30.20 7.17
N ALA A 55 -2.78 -29.40 6.43
CA ALA A 55 -1.47 -29.72 5.84
C ALA A 55 -1.42 -31.05 5.02
N LYS A 56 -2.57 -31.55 4.53
CA LYS A 56 -2.63 -32.80 3.75
C LYS A 56 -2.30 -32.62 2.28
N THR A 57 -2.35 -31.39 1.77
CA THR A 57 -2.03 -31.05 0.39
C THR A 57 -0.89 -30.04 0.37
N THR A 58 0.03 -30.22 -0.58
CA THR A 58 1.23 -29.40 -0.71
C THR A 58 1.41 -29.01 -2.17
N CYS A 59 1.59 -27.73 -2.45
CA CYS A 59 2.06 -27.23 -3.72
C CYS A 59 3.59 -27.28 -3.73
N ARG A 60 4.18 -27.79 -4.83
CA ARG A 60 5.63 -27.89 -5.01
C ARG A 60 6.05 -27.05 -6.18
N ILE A 61 6.99 -26.12 -5.94
CA ILE A 61 7.49 -25.20 -6.94
C ILE A 61 8.99 -25.43 -7.09
N PRO A 62 9.45 -26.02 -8.20
CA PRO A 62 10.86 -26.24 -8.46
C PRO A 62 11.66 -24.93 -8.50
N PHE A 63 12.84 -24.94 -7.89
CA PHE A 63 13.81 -23.88 -8.07
C PHE A 63 14.56 -24.06 -9.39
N ARG A 64 15.04 -22.98 -9.95
CA ARG A 64 16.00 -22.94 -11.03
C ARG A 64 17.37 -23.40 -10.52
N ALA A 65 18.11 -24.16 -11.29
CA ALA A 65 19.50 -24.44 -10.96
C ALA A 65 20.34 -23.15 -11.00
N ASP A 66 21.32 -23.04 -10.10
CA ASP A 66 22.19 -21.89 -10.06
C ASP A 66 22.91 -21.71 -11.40
N LYS A 67 23.01 -20.46 -11.85
CA LYS A 67 23.64 -20.05 -13.12
C LYS A 67 22.88 -20.41 -14.40
N GLU A 68 21.75 -21.08 -14.34
CA GLU A 68 20.90 -21.30 -15.51
C GLU A 68 20.00 -20.08 -15.76
N ALA A 69 19.56 -19.92 -17.01
CA ALA A 69 18.52 -18.94 -17.32
C ALA A 69 17.17 -19.36 -16.72
N SER A 70 16.27 -18.40 -16.48
CA SER A 70 14.92 -18.74 -16.04
C SER A 70 14.25 -19.67 -17.06
N THR A 71 13.69 -20.75 -16.56
CA THR A 71 12.92 -21.71 -17.35
C THR A 71 11.42 -21.45 -17.29
N SER A 72 10.99 -20.47 -16.47
CA SER A 72 9.59 -20.08 -16.39
C SER A 72 9.18 -19.24 -17.60
N ASP A 73 8.13 -19.67 -18.28
CA ASP A 73 7.49 -18.92 -19.36
C ASP A 73 6.55 -17.81 -18.83
N GLN A 74 6.35 -17.78 -17.52
CA GLN A 74 5.46 -16.80 -16.88
C GLN A 74 6.06 -15.41 -16.94
N LYS A 75 5.45 -14.55 -17.75
CA LYS A 75 5.71 -13.11 -17.73
C LYS A 75 4.65 -12.42 -16.86
N PRO A 76 5.05 -11.54 -15.94
CA PRO A 76 4.10 -10.72 -15.22
C PRO A 76 3.31 -9.83 -16.21
N SER A 77 2.11 -9.45 -15.82
CA SER A 77 1.27 -8.53 -16.61
C SER A 77 1.79 -7.09 -16.64
N TRP A 78 2.75 -6.79 -15.80
CA TRP A 78 3.41 -5.47 -15.66
C TRP A 78 4.83 -5.53 -16.26
N ARG A 79 5.35 -4.38 -16.65
CA ARG A 79 6.67 -4.23 -17.25
C ARG A 79 7.62 -3.52 -16.30
N ARG A 80 8.86 -3.98 -16.25
CA ARG A 80 9.96 -3.26 -15.58
C ARG A 80 10.40 -2.07 -16.43
N ALA A 81 11.10 -1.12 -15.82
CA ALA A 81 11.67 0.00 -16.57
C ALA A 81 12.50 -0.48 -17.77
N ARG A 82 13.31 -1.50 -17.60
CA ARG A 82 14.14 -2.11 -18.67
C ARG A 82 13.35 -2.82 -19.78
N ASP A 83 12.10 -3.15 -19.55
CA ASP A 83 11.21 -3.83 -20.52
C ASP A 83 10.39 -2.83 -21.35
N LEU A 84 10.44 -1.54 -20.99
CA LEU A 84 9.80 -0.46 -21.75
C LEU A 84 10.63 -0.13 -22.99
N PRO A 85 10.00 0.37 -24.07
CA PRO A 85 10.72 0.81 -25.26
C PRO A 85 11.72 1.95 -24.96
N PRO A 86 12.81 2.10 -25.71
CA PRO A 86 13.69 3.27 -25.62
C PRO A 86 12.92 4.58 -25.75
N LEU A 87 13.39 5.61 -25.06
CA LEU A 87 12.69 6.92 -25.09
C LEU A 87 12.83 7.65 -26.41
N GLU A 88 14.01 7.57 -27.00
CA GLU A 88 14.37 8.40 -28.15
C GLU A 88 14.09 9.89 -27.84
N GLU A 89 13.27 10.57 -28.66
CA GLU A 89 12.87 11.97 -28.44
C GLU A 89 11.50 12.11 -27.74
N ARG A 90 10.93 11.01 -27.19
CA ARG A 90 9.62 11.02 -26.55
C ARG A 90 9.69 11.49 -25.09
N PRO A 91 8.56 11.97 -24.53
CA PRO A 91 8.47 12.29 -23.09
C PRO A 91 8.96 11.15 -22.19
N PRO A 92 9.57 11.48 -21.04
CA PRO A 92 10.27 10.48 -20.20
C PRO A 92 9.43 9.32 -19.68
N LEU A 93 8.11 9.50 -19.52
CA LEU A 93 7.21 8.47 -19.01
C LEU A 93 6.33 7.85 -20.11
N SER A 94 6.69 8.06 -21.40
CA SER A 94 5.93 7.47 -22.52
C SER A 94 5.81 5.95 -22.38
N ASP A 95 4.64 5.41 -22.73
CA ASP A 95 4.27 3.99 -22.66
C ASP A 95 4.19 3.39 -21.24
N LEU A 96 4.55 4.13 -20.21
CA LEU A 96 4.39 3.68 -18.82
C LEU A 96 2.95 3.82 -18.37
N HIS A 97 2.35 2.74 -17.89
CA HIS A 97 1.00 2.75 -17.32
C HIS A 97 1.07 2.79 -15.79
N ILE A 98 0.61 3.90 -15.21
CA ILE A 98 0.58 4.14 -13.77
C ILE A 98 -0.85 4.10 -13.27
N ALA A 99 -1.13 3.32 -12.24
CA ALA A 99 -2.36 3.45 -11.48
C ALA A 99 -2.12 4.30 -10.22
N LEU A 100 -2.96 5.29 -10.00
CA LEU A 100 -2.98 6.08 -8.77
C LEU A 100 -4.12 5.60 -7.89
N ASP A 101 -3.78 5.12 -6.69
CA ASP A 101 -4.74 4.67 -5.69
C ASP A 101 -4.85 5.70 -4.56
N PRO A 102 -5.84 6.61 -4.61
CA PRO A 102 -6.10 7.55 -3.53
C PRO A 102 -6.54 6.79 -2.28
N GLY A 103 -5.74 6.87 -1.22
CA GLY A 103 -6.01 6.20 0.04
C GLY A 103 -7.36 6.60 0.65
N HIS A 104 -7.94 5.69 1.42
CA HIS A 104 -9.22 5.85 2.10
C HIS A 104 -10.41 6.14 1.18
N ILE A 105 -11.59 6.30 1.79
CA ILE A 105 -12.81 6.79 1.13
C ILE A 105 -12.98 8.23 1.59
N GLY A 106 -13.52 9.11 0.76
CA GLY A 106 -13.66 10.52 1.09
C GLY A 106 -15.07 10.92 1.53
N GLY A 107 -15.30 12.21 1.65
CA GLY A 107 -16.60 12.77 1.96
C GLY A 107 -17.14 12.35 3.34
N SER A 108 -18.40 11.96 3.40
CA SER A 108 -19.05 11.50 4.64
C SER A 108 -18.49 10.17 5.17
N TRP A 109 -17.87 9.35 4.31
CA TRP A 109 -17.27 8.06 4.69
C TRP A 109 -16.07 8.23 5.62
N ALA A 110 -15.37 9.34 5.56
CA ALA A 110 -14.19 9.61 6.38
C ALA A 110 -14.47 9.53 7.89
N MET A 111 -15.70 9.84 8.32
CA MET A 111 -16.13 9.71 9.71
C MET A 111 -16.17 8.24 10.14
N MET A 112 -16.73 7.36 9.30
CA MET A 112 -16.80 5.92 9.56
C MET A 112 -15.39 5.29 9.60
N GLU A 113 -14.51 5.71 8.70
CA GLU A 113 -13.12 5.23 8.66
C GLU A 113 -12.24 5.80 9.77
N GLU A 114 -12.73 6.81 10.50
CA GLU A 114 -11.95 7.58 11.48
C GLU A 114 -10.70 8.21 10.81
N ARG A 115 -10.88 8.72 9.57
CA ARG A 115 -9.83 9.33 8.75
C ARG A 115 -10.12 10.81 8.48
N PHE A 116 -10.38 11.51 9.55
CA PHE A 116 -10.57 12.96 9.55
C PHE A 116 -9.90 13.58 10.77
N LEU A 117 -9.61 14.87 10.69
CA LEU A 117 -9.08 15.68 11.79
C LEU A 117 -9.86 16.99 11.82
N SER A 118 -10.28 17.44 13.02
CA SER A 118 -10.95 18.70 13.20
C SER A 118 -10.50 19.31 14.53
N PHE A 119 -9.82 20.45 14.46
CA PHE A 119 -9.41 21.21 15.64
C PHE A 119 -10.45 22.29 16.01
N LYS A 120 -11.29 22.68 15.06
CA LYS A 120 -12.40 23.61 15.25
C LYS A 120 -13.56 23.23 14.33
N PRO A 121 -14.81 23.51 14.72
CA PRO A 121 -15.96 23.27 13.86
C PRO A 121 -15.80 23.90 12.47
N GLY A 122 -16.04 23.12 11.42
CA GLY A 122 -15.90 23.55 10.02
C GLY A 122 -14.46 23.64 9.49
N GLU A 123 -13.46 23.24 10.28
CA GLU A 123 -12.06 23.21 9.90
C GLU A 123 -11.53 21.80 9.69
N ASP A 124 -12.40 20.83 9.42
CA ASP A 124 -12.02 19.45 9.22
C ASP A 124 -11.24 19.22 7.92
N ILE A 125 -10.27 18.34 8.00
CA ILE A 125 -9.59 17.75 6.85
C ILE A 125 -9.81 16.24 6.85
N ARG A 126 -9.96 15.66 5.66
CA ARG A 126 -10.27 14.24 5.46
C ARG A 126 -9.23 13.62 4.54
N GLU A 127 -8.59 12.58 5.01
CA GLU A 127 -7.49 11.96 4.26
C GLU A 127 -7.94 11.51 2.86
N GLY A 128 -9.12 10.89 2.76
CA GLY A 128 -9.66 10.43 1.48
C GLY A 128 -9.94 11.54 0.46
N ASP A 129 -10.27 12.75 0.93
CA ASP A 129 -10.48 13.92 0.07
C ASP A 129 -9.14 14.46 -0.44
N LEU A 130 -8.16 14.58 0.47
CA LEU A 130 -6.81 15.07 0.15
C LEU A 130 -6.08 14.12 -0.79
N SER A 131 -6.16 12.82 -0.56
CA SER A 131 -5.52 11.81 -1.40
C SER A 131 -6.11 11.80 -2.82
N LEU A 132 -7.43 11.95 -2.96
CA LEU A 132 -8.08 12.07 -4.26
C LEU A 132 -7.70 13.36 -4.99
N LEU A 133 -7.65 14.49 -4.28
CA LEU A 133 -7.21 15.77 -4.86
C LEU A 133 -5.76 15.65 -5.35
N THR A 134 -4.88 15.09 -4.53
CA THR A 134 -3.48 14.83 -4.89
C THR A 134 -3.37 13.95 -6.13
N ALA A 135 -4.16 12.86 -6.20
CA ALA A 135 -4.15 11.95 -7.34
C ALA A 135 -4.60 12.63 -8.64
N LYS A 136 -5.61 13.49 -8.59
CA LYS A 136 -6.08 14.23 -9.77
C LYS A 136 -5.02 15.18 -10.31
N ILE A 137 -4.35 15.93 -9.43
CA ILE A 137 -3.28 16.85 -9.83
C ILE A 137 -2.06 16.07 -10.35
N LEU A 138 -1.70 14.98 -9.65
CA LEU A 138 -0.60 14.11 -10.07
C LEU A 138 -0.86 13.48 -11.44
N LYS A 139 -2.09 13.01 -11.70
CA LYS A 139 -2.49 12.49 -13.02
C LYS A 139 -2.21 13.51 -14.14
N GLU A 140 -2.64 14.76 -13.96
CA GLU A 140 -2.42 15.81 -14.97
C GLU A 140 -0.92 16.04 -15.25
N ARG A 141 -0.08 15.99 -14.22
CA ARG A 141 1.37 16.16 -14.35
C ARG A 141 2.02 14.97 -15.06
N LEU A 142 1.68 13.75 -14.66
CA LEU A 142 2.25 12.53 -15.24
C LEU A 142 1.82 12.32 -16.69
N VAL A 143 0.59 12.69 -17.05
CA VAL A 143 0.13 12.67 -18.45
C VAL A 143 0.94 13.64 -19.33
N LYS A 144 1.29 14.82 -18.83
CA LYS A 144 2.17 15.76 -19.53
C LYS A 144 3.58 15.20 -19.77
N GLU A 145 4.05 14.33 -18.88
CA GLU A 145 5.32 13.61 -19.02
C GLU A 145 5.21 12.33 -19.88
N GLY A 146 4.04 12.08 -20.50
CA GLY A 146 3.79 11.00 -21.44
C GLY A 146 3.21 9.70 -20.84
N ALA A 147 2.95 9.64 -19.55
CA ALA A 147 2.42 8.46 -18.92
C ALA A 147 0.93 8.20 -19.25
N ILE A 148 0.54 6.95 -19.31
CA ILE A 148 -0.85 6.50 -19.27
C ILE A 148 -1.24 6.42 -17.80
N VAL A 149 -2.26 7.18 -17.35
CA VAL A 149 -2.61 7.26 -15.93
C VAL A 149 -4.07 6.91 -15.68
N SER A 150 -4.29 5.88 -14.86
CA SER A 150 -5.59 5.43 -14.38
C SER A 150 -5.77 5.75 -12.90
N LEU A 151 -6.98 6.16 -12.49
CA LEU A 151 -7.32 6.31 -11.07
C LEU A 151 -8.03 5.03 -10.59
N VAL A 152 -7.59 4.46 -9.47
CA VAL A 152 -8.24 3.31 -8.84
C VAL A 152 -9.57 3.73 -8.22
N ARG A 153 -9.62 4.91 -7.62
CA ARG A 153 -10.85 5.58 -7.14
C ARG A 153 -10.94 6.98 -7.74
N GLU A 154 -12.10 7.31 -8.35
CA GLU A 154 -12.29 8.53 -9.14
C GLU A 154 -13.16 9.59 -8.44
N SER A 155 -13.93 9.16 -7.43
CA SER A 155 -14.83 10.01 -6.64
C SER A 155 -14.56 9.87 -5.15
N LEU A 156 -15.35 10.54 -4.32
CA LEU A 156 -15.31 10.40 -2.87
C LEU A 156 -16.03 9.13 -2.37
N ASP A 157 -16.70 8.40 -3.27
CA ASP A 157 -17.39 7.16 -2.94
C ASP A 157 -16.45 5.94 -2.97
N PRO A 158 -16.82 4.84 -2.29
CA PRO A 158 -16.07 3.60 -2.32
C PRO A 158 -16.11 2.94 -3.71
N VAL A 159 -15.07 2.18 -4.04
CA VAL A 159 -14.99 1.34 -5.24
C VAL A 159 -15.90 0.12 -5.12
N THR A 160 -15.98 -0.46 -3.91
CA THR A 160 -16.88 -1.58 -3.66
C THR A 160 -18.35 -1.18 -3.76
N THR A 161 -19.16 -2.05 -4.36
CA THR A 161 -20.62 -1.90 -4.38
C THR A 161 -21.28 -2.32 -3.07
N LYS A 162 -20.54 -2.99 -2.17
CA LYS A 162 -21.02 -3.39 -0.85
C LYS A 162 -21.20 -2.20 0.08
N ARG A 163 -21.98 -2.42 1.13
CA ARG A 163 -22.23 -1.43 2.21
C ARG A 163 -22.07 -2.12 3.57
N PRO A 164 -21.90 -1.41 4.68
CA PRO A 164 -21.74 -2.02 6.01
C PRO A 164 -22.84 -3.03 6.34
N ALA A 165 -24.09 -2.75 5.98
CA ALA A 165 -25.24 -3.65 6.21
C ALA A 165 -25.07 -5.04 5.55
N ASP A 166 -24.34 -5.13 4.45
CA ASP A 166 -24.08 -6.41 3.78
C ASP A 166 -23.20 -7.36 4.61
N PHE A 167 -22.55 -6.85 5.67
CA PHE A 167 -21.61 -7.59 6.52
C PHE A 167 -22.15 -7.89 7.93
N GLU A 168 -23.40 -7.55 8.26
CA GLU A 168 -23.93 -7.76 9.61
C GLU A 168 -23.95 -9.23 10.03
N ALA A 169 -24.35 -10.14 9.15
CA ALA A 169 -24.39 -11.57 9.45
C ALA A 169 -22.98 -12.13 9.71
N GLU A 170 -22.01 -11.73 8.87
CA GLU A 170 -20.60 -12.09 9.03
C GLU A 170 -20.01 -11.53 10.32
N SER A 171 -20.33 -10.28 10.64
CA SER A 171 -19.87 -9.61 11.86
C SER A 171 -20.40 -10.27 13.11
N ARG A 172 -21.67 -10.67 13.12
CA ARG A 172 -22.25 -11.47 14.22
C ARG A 172 -21.49 -12.79 14.38
N LYS A 173 -21.23 -13.49 13.27
CA LYS A 173 -20.46 -14.75 13.30
C LYS A 173 -19.06 -14.53 13.88
N VAL A 174 -18.32 -13.52 13.40
CA VAL A 174 -16.97 -13.21 13.89
C VAL A 174 -16.97 -12.93 15.40
N LEU A 175 -17.93 -12.16 15.88
CA LEU A 175 -18.04 -11.86 17.31
C LEU A 175 -18.44 -13.10 18.13
N THR A 176 -19.36 -13.91 17.63
CA THR A 176 -19.77 -15.17 18.29
C THR A 176 -18.62 -16.15 18.39
N ASP A 177 -17.87 -16.35 17.30
CA ASP A 177 -16.70 -17.23 17.25
C ASP A 177 -15.57 -16.72 18.19
N ALA A 178 -15.51 -15.41 18.44
CA ALA A 178 -14.59 -14.78 19.38
C ALA A 178 -15.07 -14.82 20.85
N GLY A 179 -16.19 -15.47 21.17
CA GLY A 179 -16.70 -15.64 22.51
C GLY A 179 -17.74 -14.59 22.94
N PHE A 180 -18.30 -13.81 22.01
CA PHE A 180 -19.36 -12.82 22.27
C PHE A 180 -20.68 -13.27 21.60
N PRO A 181 -21.45 -14.20 22.19
CA PRO A 181 -22.62 -14.81 21.54
C PRO A 181 -23.81 -13.84 21.34
N THR A 182 -23.87 -12.78 22.10
CA THR A 182 -24.93 -11.77 22.04
C THR A 182 -24.37 -10.35 21.90
N PRO A 183 -23.67 -10.04 20.77
CA PRO A 183 -23.06 -8.72 20.62
C PRO A 183 -24.12 -7.62 20.44
N ALA A 184 -23.88 -6.43 20.98
CA ALA A 184 -24.72 -5.27 20.75
C ALA A 184 -24.79 -4.94 19.25
N ALA A 185 -25.96 -4.53 18.78
CA ALA A 185 -26.16 -4.20 17.36
C ALA A 185 -25.42 -2.92 16.95
N SER A 186 -25.47 -1.88 17.79
CA SER A 186 -24.91 -0.54 17.51
C SER A 186 -23.96 -0.10 18.61
N TYR A 187 -23.03 0.80 18.27
CA TYR A 187 -22.13 1.42 19.23
C TYR A 187 -22.62 2.79 19.76
N GLN A 188 -23.85 3.19 19.46
CA GLN A 188 -24.39 4.46 19.95
C GLN A 188 -24.30 4.55 21.49
N GLY A 189 -23.57 5.56 21.98
CA GLY A 189 -23.32 5.75 23.41
C GLY A 189 -22.25 4.83 24.02
N LEU A 190 -21.60 3.99 23.21
CA LEU A 190 -20.52 3.11 23.65
C LEU A 190 -19.14 3.65 23.23
N THR A 191 -18.14 3.42 24.07
CA THR A 191 -16.73 3.78 23.83
C THR A 191 -15.80 2.60 24.12
N GLY A 192 -14.53 2.73 23.72
CA GLY A 192 -13.50 1.71 23.98
C GLY A 192 -13.87 0.33 23.45
N ASP A 193 -13.52 -0.70 24.20
CA ASP A 193 -13.75 -2.10 23.81
C ASP A 193 -15.22 -2.42 23.57
N ALA A 194 -16.14 -1.81 24.34
CA ALA A 194 -17.58 -1.99 24.16
C ALA A 194 -18.04 -1.54 22.76
N LYS A 195 -17.48 -0.45 22.21
CA LYS A 195 -17.71 -0.01 20.82
C LYS A 195 -17.18 -1.04 19.83
N LEU A 196 -15.94 -1.51 20.04
CA LEU A 196 -15.25 -2.40 19.10
C LEU A 196 -15.92 -3.77 18.98
N LEU A 197 -16.68 -4.20 20.01
CA LEU A 197 -17.37 -5.48 20.07
C LEU A 197 -18.83 -5.42 19.58
N THR A 198 -19.19 -4.36 18.85
CA THR A 198 -20.53 -4.24 18.26
C THR A 198 -20.58 -4.76 16.83
N VAL A 199 -21.77 -5.20 16.42
CA VAL A 199 -22.01 -5.64 15.03
C VAL A 199 -21.76 -4.51 14.05
N GLN A 200 -22.24 -3.31 14.35
CA GLN A 200 -22.05 -2.13 13.53
C GLN A 200 -20.56 -1.86 13.27
N TRP A 201 -19.73 -1.78 14.32
CA TRP A 201 -18.31 -1.49 14.16
C TRP A 201 -17.57 -2.56 13.35
N GLN A 202 -17.87 -3.83 13.58
CA GLN A 202 -17.29 -4.92 12.81
C GLN A 202 -17.74 -4.89 11.34
N SER A 203 -19.00 -4.56 11.07
CA SER A 203 -19.54 -4.45 9.70
C SER A 203 -18.90 -3.30 8.93
N GLU A 204 -18.75 -2.14 9.57
CA GLU A 204 -18.04 -1.00 9.00
C GLU A 204 -16.57 -1.36 8.70
N LYS A 205 -15.90 -2.04 9.62
CA LYS A 205 -14.51 -2.49 9.43
C LYS A 205 -14.37 -3.50 8.29
N LEU A 206 -15.27 -4.47 8.16
CA LEU A 206 -15.29 -5.41 7.03
C LEU A 206 -15.56 -4.68 5.71
N PHE A 207 -16.41 -3.67 5.72
CA PHE A 207 -16.66 -2.85 4.55
C PHE A 207 -15.41 -2.10 4.10
N TYR A 208 -14.85 -1.19 4.92
CA TYR A 208 -13.82 -0.29 4.42
C TYR A 208 -12.41 -0.89 4.44
N ARG A 209 -12.08 -1.82 5.35
CA ARG A 209 -10.75 -2.44 5.43
C ARG A 209 -10.60 -3.70 4.60
N VAL A 210 -11.70 -4.38 4.28
CA VAL A 210 -11.64 -5.65 3.55
C VAL A 210 -12.28 -5.51 2.19
N SER A 211 -13.60 -5.27 2.14
CA SER A 211 -14.33 -5.24 0.87
C SER A 211 -13.85 -4.14 -0.08
N GLU A 212 -13.62 -2.94 0.42
CA GLU A 212 -13.12 -1.83 -0.37
C GLU A 212 -11.73 -2.12 -0.95
N ILE A 213 -10.81 -2.63 -0.13
CA ILE A 213 -9.44 -2.90 -0.57
C ILE A 213 -9.40 -4.07 -1.57
N HIS A 214 -10.22 -5.11 -1.37
CA HIS A 214 -10.35 -6.20 -2.35
C HIS A 214 -10.95 -5.72 -3.69
N ALA A 215 -11.95 -4.83 -3.66
CA ALA A 215 -12.51 -4.26 -4.89
C ALA A 215 -11.47 -3.41 -5.66
N ARG A 216 -10.64 -2.65 -4.95
CA ARG A 216 -9.50 -1.93 -5.54
C ARG A 216 -8.48 -2.89 -6.15
N GLY A 217 -8.13 -3.99 -5.42
CA GLY A 217 -7.24 -5.03 -5.94
C GLY A 217 -7.76 -5.69 -7.21
N GLU A 218 -9.04 -6.01 -7.25
CA GLU A 218 -9.69 -6.57 -8.44
C GLU A 218 -9.68 -5.58 -9.61
N ARG A 219 -9.98 -4.31 -9.37
CA ARG A 219 -9.92 -3.24 -10.38
C ARG A 219 -8.51 -3.08 -10.94
N VAL A 220 -7.48 -3.07 -10.09
CA VAL A 220 -6.08 -2.95 -10.52
C VAL A 220 -5.65 -4.17 -11.33
N ASN A 221 -5.84 -5.38 -10.80
CA ASN A 221 -5.28 -6.59 -11.40
C ASN A 221 -6.03 -7.05 -12.64
N GLN A 222 -7.33 -6.78 -12.76
CA GLN A 222 -8.16 -7.32 -13.85
C GLN A 222 -8.54 -6.27 -14.89
N GLN A 223 -8.75 -5.01 -14.49
CA GLN A 223 -9.25 -3.97 -15.38
C GLN A 223 -8.15 -3.01 -15.83
N ILE A 224 -7.38 -2.45 -14.88
CA ILE A 224 -6.35 -1.45 -15.18
C ILE A 224 -5.08 -2.11 -15.71
N LYS A 225 -4.55 -3.12 -15.03
CA LYS A 225 -3.30 -3.84 -15.36
C LYS A 225 -2.12 -2.88 -15.58
N PRO A 226 -1.76 -2.07 -14.59
CA PRO A 226 -0.71 -1.07 -14.72
C PRO A 226 0.69 -1.70 -14.60
N ASP A 227 1.72 -0.94 -14.99
CA ASP A 227 3.11 -1.30 -14.71
C ASP A 227 3.50 -1.01 -13.25
N VAL A 228 2.86 -0.02 -12.62
CA VAL A 228 3.09 0.36 -11.22
C VAL A 228 1.84 0.97 -10.60
N VAL A 229 1.64 0.72 -9.31
CA VAL A 229 0.63 1.43 -8.48
C VAL A 229 1.32 2.39 -7.53
N LEU A 230 0.83 3.62 -7.45
CA LEU A 230 1.19 4.59 -6.42
C LEU A 230 0.00 4.73 -5.46
N CYS A 231 0.14 4.24 -4.23
CA CYS A 231 -0.84 4.46 -3.17
C CYS A 231 -0.53 5.80 -2.49
N LEU A 232 -1.50 6.70 -2.50
CA LEU A 232 -1.33 8.08 -2.01
C LEU A 232 -2.04 8.23 -0.67
N HIS A 233 -1.28 8.44 0.38
CA HIS A 233 -1.77 8.61 1.74
C HIS A 233 -1.18 9.86 2.39
N PHE A 234 -1.72 10.20 3.55
CA PHE A 234 -1.16 11.17 4.49
C PHE A 234 -1.10 10.53 5.86
N ASN A 235 -0.05 10.80 6.61
CA ASN A 235 0.10 10.23 7.93
C ASN A 235 -0.67 11.04 8.99
N ALA A 236 -0.92 10.43 10.13
CA ALA A 236 -1.41 11.09 11.33
C ALA A 236 -0.77 10.46 12.57
N GLU A 237 -0.42 11.29 13.53
CA GLU A 237 0.00 10.87 14.87
C GLU A 237 -1.21 10.96 15.82
N SER A 238 -1.08 10.39 17.02
CA SER A 238 -2.12 10.57 18.04
C SER A 238 -2.36 12.05 18.32
N TRP A 239 -3.60 12.47 18.32
CA TRP A 239 -4.02 13.83 18.63
C TRP A 239 -4.65 13.99 20.04
N GLY A 240 -4.53 12.92 20.86
CA GLY A 240 -5.05 12.92 22.23
C GLY A 240 -6.56 12.71 22.29
N ASP A 241 -7.22 13.45 23.18
CA ASP A 241 -8.67 13.40 23.37
C ASP A 241 -9.37 14.14 22.21
N ALA A 242 -10.38 13.51 21.61
CA ALA A 242 -11.16 14.09 20.52
C ALA A 242 -11.92 15.37 20.90
N THR A 243 -12.21 15.56 22.20
CA THR A 243 -12.84 16.77 22.74
C THR A 243 -11.86 17.92 22.99
N SER A 244 -10.56 17.60 23.05
CA SER A 244 -9.47 18.56 23.22
C SER A 244 -8.24 18.13 22.40
N PRO A 245 -8.36 18.10 21.06
CA PRO A 245 -7.30 17.61 20.19
C PRO A 245 -6.05 18.48 20.26
N GLN A 246 -4.89 17.84 20.22
CA GLN A 246 -3.59 18.50 20.27
C GLN A 246 -2.82 18.29 18.96
N PHE A 247 -2.07 19.32 18.54
CA PHE A 247 -1.12 19.16 17.45
C PHE A 247 0.03 18.27 17.84
N SER A 248 0.47 17.42 16.90
CA SER A 248 1.69 16.63 17.04
C SER A 248 2.92 17.48 16.69
N PRO A 249 4.00 17.39 17.47
CA PRO A 249 5.28 18.01 17.09
C PRO A 249 6.01 17.23 15.98
N LYS A 250 5.56 16.02 15.66
CA LYS A 250 6.18 15.16 14.64
C LYS A 250 5.65 15.48 13.26
N ASN A 251 6.56 15.52 12.29
CA ASN A 251 6.24 15.57 10.87
C ASN A 251 7.30 14.80 10.12
N HIS A 252 6.92 13.85 9.29
CA HIS A 252 7.84 12.88 8.69
C HIS A 252 7.32 12.33 7.36
N LEU A 253 8.18 11.59 6.69
CA LEU A 253 7.92 10.86 5.45
C LEU A 253 8.39 9.41 5.62
N HIS A 254 7.59 8.47 5.15
CA HIS A 254 8.06 7.14 4.82
C HIS A 254 7.39 6.62 3.54
N VAL A 255 8.05 5.67 2.91
CA VAL A 255 7.59 4.99 1.71
C VAL A 255 7.59 3.50 2.00
N LEU A 256 6.48 2.85 1.71
CA LEU A 256 6.31 1.44 2.00
C LEU A 256 6.29 0.62 0.71
N VAL A 257 6.95 -0.53 0.77
CA VAL A 257 6.87 -1.61 -0.20
C VAL A 257 6.27 -2.85 0.48
N ASN A 258 5.85 -3.84 -0.30
CA ASN A 258 5.31 -5.07 0.28
C ASN A 258 6.42 -5.93 0.90
N GLY A 259 6.16 -6.50 2.08
CA GLY A 259 7.07 -7.39 2.78
C GLY A 259 6.85 -7.42 4.29
N CYS A 260 7.85 -7.90 5.03
CA CYS A 260 7.86 -7.96 6.49
C CYS A 260 6.64 -8.69 7.09
N TYR A 261 6.46 -9.94 6.69
CA TYR A 261 5.37 -10.79 7.18
C TYR A 261 5.73 -11.49 8.48
N SER A 262 4.84 -11.43 9.45
CA SER A 262 4.95 -12.25 10.65
C SER A 262 4.54 -13.71 10.39
N PRO A 263 5.04 -14.67 11.17
CA PRO A 263 4.61 -16.07 11.07
C PRO A 263 3.12 -16.26 11.31
N GLY A 264 2.51 -15.44 12.17
CA GLY A 264 1.07 -15.47 12.44
C GLY A 264 0.23 -15.06 11.22
N GLU A 265 0.64 -14.03 10.48
CA GLU A 265 -0.02 -13.64 9.24
C GLU A 265 0.09 -14.73 8.16
N LEU A 266 1.23 -15.40 8.07
CA LEU A 266 1.47 -16.47 7.09
C LEU A 266 0.75 -17.78 7.40
N GLN A 267 0.13 -17.96 8.59
CA GLN A 267 -0.81 -19.05 8.85
C GLN A 267 -2.08 -18.90 8.01
N GLN A 268 -2.46 -17.68 7.64
CA GLN A 268 -3.56 -17.44 6.72
C GLN A 268 -3.17 -17.85 5.30
N GLN A 269 -3.99 -18.69 4.66
CA GLN A 269 -3.68 -19.25 3.34
C GLN A 269 -3.60 -18.19 2.24
N ASP A 270 -4.53 -17.26 2.25
CA ASP A 270 -4.57 -16.13 1.31
C ASP A 270 -3.34 -15.23 1.45
N VAL A 271 -2.97 -14.86 2.67
CA VAL A 271 -1.78 -14.06 2.94
C VAL A 271 -0.50 -14.75 2.47
N ARG A 272 -0.37 -16.05 2.76
CA ARG A 272 0.77 -16.87 2.35
C ARG A 272 0.86 -16.98 0.83
N PHE A 273 -0.28 -17.21 0.16
CA PHE A 273 -0.36 -17.28 -1.29
C PHE A 273 0.03 -15.96 -1.94
N GLU A 274 -0.56 -14.85 -1.52
CA GLU A 274 -0.30 -13.52 -2.06
C GLU A 274 1.16 -13.10 -1.87
N MET A 275 1.73 -13.37 -0.70
CA MET A 275 3.15 -13.14 -0.43
C MET A 275 4.05 -13.95 -1.38
N LEU A 276 3.79 -15.25 -1.54
CA LEU A 276 4.59 -16.10 -2.42
C LEU A 276 4.44 -15.70 -3.89
N LEU A 277 3.25 -15.31 -4.33
CA LEU A 277 3.03 -14.81 -5.69
C LEU A 277 3.91 -13.59 -5.96
N ARG A 278 3.95 -12.62 -5.03
CA ARG A 278 4.79 -11.43 -5.15
C ARG A 278 6.29 -11.75 -5.12
N LEU A 279 6.72 -12.65 -4.21
CA LEU A 279 8.12 -13.07 -4.12
C LEU A 279 8.58 -13.76 -5.41
N LEU A 280 7.83 -14.76 -5.89
CA LEU A 280 8.16 -15.57 -7.07
C LEU A 280 8.08 -14.76 -8.37
N SER A 281 7.19 -13.77 -8.47
CA SER A 281 7.13 -12.85 -9.61
C SER A 281 8.27 -11.82 -9.61
N ARG A 282 9.11 -11.79 -8.55
CA ARG A 282 10.29 -10.91 -8.41
C ARG A 282 9.91 -9.42 -8.45
N VAL A 283 8.71 -9.08 -8.00
CA VAL A 283 8.20 -7.70 -8.04
C VAL A 283 9.08 -6.73 -7.24
N HIS A 284 9.67 -7.20 -6.16
CA HIS A 284 10.57 -6.43 -5.28
C HIS A 284 11.82 -5.88 -5.99
N GLU A 285 12.25 -6.51 -7.10
CA GLU A 285 13.40 -6.04 -7.88
C GLU A 285 13.14 -4.73 -8.61
N GLU A 286 11.88 -4.45 -8.94
CA GLU A 286 11.45 -3.17 -9.51
C GLU A 286 10.97 -2.21 -8.40
N GLU A 287 10.22 -2.74 -7.44
CA GLU A 287 9.52 -1.98 -6.40
C GLU A 287 10.48 -1.22 -5.48
N ILE A 288 11.55 -1.87 -4.99
CA ILE A 288 12.48 -1.27 -4.04
C ILE A 288 13.34 -0.16 -4.67
N PRO A 289 13.98 -0.34 -5.84
CA PRO A 289 14.73 0.72 -6.49
C PRO A 289 13.86 1.92 -6.86
N LEU A 290 12.65 1.67 -7.37
CA LEU A 290 11.69 2.73 -7.69
C LEU A 290 11.27 3.50 -6.42
N ALA A 291 10.88 2.79 -5.35
CA ALA A 291 10.50 3.38 -4.07
C ALA A 291 11.67 4.21 -3.48
N THR A 292 12.91 3.72 -3.60
CA THR A 292 14.11 4.42 -3.15
C THR A 292 14.28 5.76 -3.86
N THR A 293 14.20 5.76 -5.20
CA THR A 293 14.37 7.00 -5.99
C THR A 293 13.25 8.00 -5.73
N VAL A 294 12.01 7.52 -5.60
CA VAL A 294 10.85 8.37 -5.27
C VAL A 294 11.01 8.94 -3.85
N ALA A 295 11.38 8.13 -2.86
CA ALA A 295 11.60 8.58 -1.49
C ALA A 295 12.68 9.65 -1.36
N GLU A 296 13.82 9.50 -2.05
CA GLU A 296 14.88 10.51 -2.10
C GLU A 296 14.42 11.82 -2.72
N SER A 297 13.66 11.75 -3.80
CA SER A 297 13.10 12.93 -4.43
C SER A 297 12.11 13.64 -3.52
N MET A 298 11.21 12.89 -2.88
CA MET A 298 10.25 13.44 -1.91
C MET A 298 10.95 14.08 -0.72
N ALA A 299 11.98 13.43 -0.15
CA ALA A 299 12.76 13.98 0.96
C ALA A 299 13.41 15.32 0.59
N ARG A 300 13.98 15.43 -0.63
CA ARG A 300 14.57 16.70 -1.12
C ARG A 300 13.53 17.81 -1.29
N VAL A 301 12.34 17.50 -1.80
CA VAL A 301 11.29 18.48 -2.05
C VAL A 301 10.59 18.91 -0.76
N THR A 302 10.18 17.94 0.06
CA THR A 302 9.40 18.20 1.29
C THR A 302 10.26 18.61 2.46
N ARG A 303 11.55 18.22 2.48
CA ARG A 303 12.49 18.36 3.60
C ARG A 303 12.03 17.68 4.89
N LEU A 304 11.13 16.70 4.77
CA LEU A 304 10.66 15.92 5.91
C LEU A 304 11.74 14.91 6.33
N PRO A 305 11.93 14.69 7.63
CA PRO A 305 12.77 13.60 8.13
C PRO A 305 12.12 12.24 7.86
N ALA A 306 12.93 11.19 7.88
CA ALA A 306 12.42 9.83 7.80
C ALA A 306 11.64 9.44 9.06
N TYR A 307 10.54 8.72 8.88
CA TYR A 307 9.89 7.99 9.97
C TYR A 307 10.67 6.72 10.27
N LEU A 308 11.08 6.54 11.52
CA LEU A 308 11.84 5.36 11.95
C LEU A 308 10.91 4.40 12.69
N TYR A 309 10.67 3.24 12.09
CA TYR A 309 9.87 2.19 12.72
C TYR A 309 10.62 1.55 13.89
N SER A 310 9.95 1.45 15.03
CA SER A 310 10.44 0.78 16.25
C SER A 310 9.72 -0.57 16.50
N THR A 311 8.72 -0.89 15.70
CA THR A 311 7.90 -2.09 15.85
C THR A 311 8.32 -3.19 14.85
N PRO A 312 8.13 -4.49 15.16
CA PRO A 312 8.57 -5.58 14.30
C PRO A 312 7.79 -5.72 12.99
N ASN A 313 6.64 -5.05 12.86
CA ASN A 313 5.75 -5.15 11.70
C ASN A 313 6.23 -4.35 10.47
N ALA A 314 7.40 -3.76 10.54
CA ALA A 314 8.08 -3.12 9.41
C ALA A 314 9.59 -3.30 9.53
N ARG A 315 10.26 -3.44 8.39
CA ARG A 315 11.72 -3.50 8.31
C ARG A 315 12.22 -2.61 7.20
N GLN A 316 13.38 -2.03 7.37
CA GLN A 316 14.02 -1.23 6.31
C GLN A 316 14.28 -2.11 5.09
N ALA A 317 13.86 -1.63 3.91
CA ALA A 317 14.07 -2.29 2.63
C ALA A 317 15.21 -1.59 1.87
N GLY A 318 16.35 -2.26 1.80
CA GLY A 318 17.58 -1.68 1.26
C GLY A 318 18.27 -0.73 2.26
N SER A 319 19.05 0.23 1.75
CA SER A 319 19.85 1.16 2.56
C SER A 319 19.19 2.52 2.80
N ASN A 320 18.10 2.83 2.10
CA ASN A 320 17.43 4.13 2.21
C ASN A 320 16.60 4.22 3.51
N PRO A 321 16.83 5.21 4.41
CA PRO A 321 16.14 5.30 5.68
C PRO A 321 14.64 5.66 5.57
N TYR A 322 14.16 6.04 4.40
CA TYR A 322 12.76 6.35 4.14
C TYR A 322 11.96 5.14 3.64
N VAL A 323 12.61 4.04 3.22
CA VAL A 323 11.94 2.91 2.58
C VAL A 323 11.86 1.70 3.50
N TYR A 324 10.63 1.23 3.74
CA TYR A 324 10.36 0.10 4.61
C TYR A 324 9.48 -0.94 3.93
N ALA A 325 9.77 -2.20 4.16
CA ALA A 325 8.88 -3.31 3.84
C ALA A 325 7.86 -3.48 4.96
N ARG A 326 6.57 -3.50 4.60
CA ARG A 326 5.45 -3.71 5.52
C ARG A 326 4.31 -4.42 4.82
N ASN A 327 3.71 -5.41 5.51
CA ASN A 327 2.53 -6.09 5.01
C ASN A 327 1.29 -5.21 5.25
N LEU A 328 0.77 -4.60 4.19
CA LEU A 328 -0.52 -3.94 4.15
C LEU A 328 -1.42 -4.66 3.15
N LEU A 329 -2.74 -4.68 3.39
CA LEU A 329 -3.66 -5.39 2.50
C LEU A 329 -3.58 -4.85 1.07
N ALA A 330 -3.56 -3.53 0.87
CA ALA A 330 -3.48 -2.92 -0.46
C ALA A 330 -2.20 -3.32 -1.20
N ASN A 331 -1.02 -3.11 -0.60
CA ASN A 331 0.24 -3.42 -1.29
C ASN A 331 0.50 -4.93 -1.46
N ARG A 332 -0.24 -5.79 -0.75
CA ARG A 332 -0.20 -7.24 -0.92
C ARG A 332 -1.08 -7.72 -2.07
N LEU A 333 -2.28 -7.13 -2.23
CA LEU A 333 -3.26 -7.55 -3.24
C LEU A 333 -2.88 -7.13 -4.66
N TYR A 334 -2.16 -6.04 -4.86
CA TYR A 334 -1.74 -5.60 -6.19
C TYR A 334 -0.58 -6.46 -6.69
N GLU A 335 -0.75 -7.08 -7.86
CA GLU A 335 0.21 -8.04 -8.43
C GLU A 335 1.40 -7.38 -9.14
N CYS A 336 1.35 -6.06 -9.37
CA CYS A 336 2.43 -5.24 -9.91
C CYS A 336 3.25 -4.53 -8.81
N PRO A 337 4.36 -3.86 -9.12
CA PRO A 337 5.08 -3.00 -8.18
C PRO A 337 4.19 -1.95 -7.53
N VAL A 338 4.35 -1.76 -6.23
CA VAL A 338 3.58 -0.79 -5.43
C VAL A 338 4.50 0.14 -4.67
N VAL A 339 4.34 1.42 -4.85
CA VAL A 339 4.98 2.43 -4.01
C VAL A 339 3.91 3.09 -3.15
N TYR A 340 3.93 2.79 -1.86
CA TYR A 340 2.94 3.29 -0.90
C TYR A 340 3.53 4.49 -0.16
N LEU A 341 2.92 5.65 -0.29
CA LEU A 341 3.49 6.94 0.05
C LEU A 341 2.76 7.56 1.23
N GLU A 342 3.51 7.89 2.28
CA GLU A 342 3.01 8.43 3.55
C GLU A 342 3.82 9.69 3.95
N PRO A 343 3.76 10.78 3.19
CA PRO A 343 4.37 12.04 3.59
C PRO A 343 3.42 12.81 4.49
N PHE A 344 3.97 13.74 5.25
CA PHE A 344 3.23 14.70 6.06
C PHE A 344 2.39 14.06 7.18
N VAL A 345 2.48 14.62 8.36
CA VAL A 345 1.58 14.29 9.48
C VAL A 345 0.47 15.33 9.49
N MET A 346 -0.75 14.92 9.18
CA MET A 346 -1.91 15.81 9.00
C MET A 346 -2.19 16.68 10.25
N ASN A 347 -1.94 16.14 11.45
CA ASN A 347 -2.07 16.87 12.70
C ASN A 347 -0.77 17.51 13.23
N HIS A 348 0.24 17.69 12.38
CA HIS A 348 1.31 18.65 12.64
C HIS A 348 0.84 20.04 12.27
N GLU A 349 0.99 21.04 13.16
CA GLU A 349 0.35 22.35 13.04
C GLU A 349 0.56 23.02 11.66
N GLU A 350 1.81 23.15 11.22
CA GLU A 350 2.10 23.74 9.91
C GLU A 350 1.49 22.92 8.76
N THR A 351 1.59 21.59 8.83
CA THR A 351 1.00 20.70 7.83
C THR A 351 -0.50 20.84 7.76
N TYR A 352 -1.17 20.83 8.90
CA TYR A 352 -2.62 21.01 9.00
C TYR A 352 -3.09 22.29 8.30
N HIS A 353 -2.45 23.41 8.60
CA HIS A 353 -2.80 24.70 7.98
C HIS A 353 -2.50 24.71 6.48
N ARG A 354 -1.41 24.08 6.03
CA ARG A 354 -1.10 23.94 4.59
C ARG A 354 -2.11 23.05 3.85
N LEU A 355 -2.54 21.95 4.46
CA LEU A 355 -3.54 21.03 3.88
C LEU A 355 -4.94 21.67 3.82
N ARG A 356 -5.33 22.49 4.80
CA ARG A 356 -6.56 23.29 4.76
C ARG A 356 -6.53 24.32 3.61
N GLY A 357 -5.37 24.84 3.26
CA GLY A 357 -5.19 25.67 2.09
C GLY A 357 -5.37 24.93 0.76
N GLN A 358 -5.56 23.63 0.79
CA GLN A 358 -5.68 22.74 -0.37
C GLN A 358 -4.50 22.89 -1.34
N HIS A 359 -4.78 22.89 -2.65
CA HIS A 359 -3.76 23.06 -3.69
C HIS A 359 -3.69 24.50 -4.17
N PHE A 360 -2.47 25.05 -4.21
CA PHE A 360 -2.17 26.33 -4.84
C PHE A 360 -0.76 26.30 -5.44
N LEU A 361 -0.53 27.11 -6.46
CA LEU A 361 0.78 27.28 -7.10
C LEU A 361 1.54 28.44 -6.46
N GLY A 362 2.86 28.34 -6.45
CA GLY A 362 3.74 29.35 -5.87
C GLY A 362 3.76 29.29 -4.34
N ARG A 363 3.85 30.44 -3.70
CA ARG A 363 3.90 30.58 -2.24
C ARG A 363 2.81 31.47 -1.71
N THR A 364 2.24 31.09 -0.57
CA THR A 364 1.18 31.83 0.12
C THR A 364 1.52 31.97 1.61
N LEU A 365 1.03 33.04 2.23
CA LEU A 365 1.22 33.29 3.66
C LEU A 365 0.24 32.42 4.46
N ILE A 366 0.76 31.43 5.17
CA ILE A 366 0.00 30.54 6.06
C ILE A 366 0.69 30.52 7.43
N GLY A 367 -0.05 30.80 8.50
CA GLY A 367 0.49 30.84 9.86
C GLY A 367 1.67 31.81 10.03
N GLY A 368 1.68 32.92 9.30
CA GLY A 368 2.75 33.92 9.33
C GLY A 368 4.01 33.52 8.56
N LYS A 369 4.03 32.37 7.85
CA LYS A 369 5.14 31.89 7.03
C LYS A 369 4.76 31.85 5.57
N LEU A 370 5.72 32.16 4.69
CA LEU A 370 5.56 32.06 3.23
C LEU A 370 5.90 30.62 2.81
N VAL A 371 4.87 29.81 2.53
CA VAL A 371 4.98 28.36 2.24
C VAL A 371 4.40 27.99 0.89
N THR A 372 4.84 26.85 0.34
CA THR A 372 4.23 26.15 -0.79
C THR A 372 3.04 25.31 -0.36
N SER A 373 2.18 24.89 -1.28
CA SER A 373 1.14 23.89 -1.00
C SER A 373 1.78 22.55 -0.63
N ALA A 374 1.30 21.88 0.42
CA ALA A 374 1.74 20.54 0.79
C ALA A 374 1.44 19.53 -0.34
N ILE A 375 0.30 19.67 -1.00
CA ILE A 375 -0.08 18.85 -2.16
C ILE A 375 0.85 19.07 -3.34
N GLU A 376 1.24 20.33 -3.62
CA GLU A 376 2.20 20.65 -4.70
C GLU A 376 3.59 20.04 -4.40
N ASP A 377 4.07 20.12 -3.17
CA ASP A 377 5.33 19.49 -2.78
C ASP A 377 5.27 17.96 -2.90
N TYR A 378 4.14 17.35 -2.52
CA TYR A 378 3.90 15.91 -2.67
C TYR A 378 3.97 15.49 -4.14
N VAL A 379 3.19 16.15 -5.00
CA VAL A 379 3.15 15.88 -6.44
C VAL A 379 4.52 16.07 -7.08
N ASN A 380 5.21 17.18 -6.80
CA ASN A 380 6.54 17.45 -7.34
C ASN A 380 7.58 16.42 -6.91
N GLY A 381 7.50 15.94 -5.65
CA GLY A 381 8.37 14.90 -5.15
C GLY A 381 8.22 13.59 -5.92
N ILE A 382 6.98 13.16 -6.18
CA ILE A 382 6.67 11.95 -6.95
C ILE A 382 7.12 12.10 -8.40
N VAL A 383 6.71 13.17 -9.09
CA VAL A 383 7.01 13.37 -10.51
C VAL A 383 8.51 13.33 -10.76
N ARG A 384 9.28 14.10 -9.99
CA ARG A 384 10.75 14.12 -10.12
C ARG A 384 11.38 12.74 -9.82
N GLY A 385 10.85 12.00 -8.85
CA GLY A 385 11.32 10.66 -8.53
C GLY A 385 11.09 9.68 -9.68
N LEU A 386 9.88 9.68 -10.25
CA LEU A 386 9.55 8.83 -11.40
C LEU A 386 10.38 9.18 -12.62
N LEU A 387 10.51 10.46 -12.94
CA LEU A 387 11.36 10.93 -14.06
C LEU A 387 12.80 10.43 -13.88
N SER A 388 13.39 10.63 -12.70
CA SER A 388 14.75 10.20 -12.41
C SER A 388 14.90 8.68 -12.55
N TYR A 389 13.95 7.89 -12.02
CA TYR A 389 14.00 6.44 -12.09
C TYR A 389 13.91 5.92 -13.52
N TYR A 390 12.89 6.32 -14.26
CA TYR A 390 12.64 5.80 -15.61
C TYR A 390 13.65 6.31 -16.65
N GLN A 391 14.18 7.53 -16.52
CA GLN A 391 15.26 8.01 -17.36
C GLN A 391 16.56 7.23 -17.17
N THR A 392 16.82 6.73 -15.97
CA THR A 392 18.06 5.99 -15.64
C THR A 392 17.97 4.50 -15.98
N ASN A 393 16.79 3.89 -15.85
CA ASN A 393 16.63 2.43 -15.87
C ASN A 393 15.95 1.89 -17.15
N ARG A 394 15.51 2.76 -18.05
CA ARG A 394 15.02 2.34 -19.38
C ARG A 394 16.21 2.05 -20.32
N PRO A 395 16.00 1.23 -21.36
CA PRO A 395 16.96 1.09 -22.42
C PRO A 395 17.28 2.44 -23.09
N SER A 396 18.57 2.63 -23.46
CA SER A 396 19.05 3.78 -24.21
C SER A 396 18.73 3.66 -25.70
#